data_6b7c43f0c36e8245a72487a70b901541
#
_entry.id   6b7c43f0c36e8245a72487a70b901541
#
_cell.length_a   1.000
_cell.length_b   1.000
_cell.length_c   1.000
_cell.angle_alpha   90.00
_cell.angle_beta   90.00
_cell.angle_gamma   90.00
#
_symmetry.space_group_name_H-M   'P 1'
#
loop_
_entity.id
_entity.type
_entity.pdbx_description
1 polymer ?
#
loop_
_entity_poly.entity_id
_entity_poly.type
_entity_poly.pdbx_seq_one_letter_code
_entity_poly.pdbx_strand_id
1 'polypeptide(L)'
;FEGGLARALVIARTEQLDAYRAAAQAHHNTNRGVLQGWQWYAELDHRTCASCIAHHGETHPIDEDGPLDHHQGRCSRLPVTKTWSQLGFDDIDEPPTALDEDAGYQWFQNQPETMQKNILGPKRYDAWTGGRYPVDDWTIRKHHWSRDENGNPVQDWRDSYHVGPIKTP
;
A
#
# COMPACT_ATOMS: atom_id res chain seq x y z
N PHE A 1 9.52 7.02 -31.98
CA PHE A 1 8.11 6.68 -31.66
C PHE A 1 7.97 5.52 -30.67
N GLU A 2 9.02 4.69 -30.43
CA GLU A 2 8.93 3.52 -29.54
C GLU A 2 8.66 3.89 -28.07
N GLY A 3 9.15 5.01 -27.57
CA GLY A 3 8.85 5.48 -26.21
C GLY A 3 7.42 5.98 -26.00
N GLY A 4 6.70 6.34 -27.05
CA GLY A 4 5.35 6.90 -26.96
C GLY A 4 4.30 5.88 -26.51
N LEU A 5 4.31 4.67 -27.07
CA LEU A 5 3.36 3.62 -26.71
C LEU A 5 3.57 3.12 -25.27
N ALA A 6 4.82 2.89 -24.87
CA ALA A 6 5.15 2.45 -23.50
C ALA A 6 4.66 3.49 -22.48
N ARG A 7 4.90 4.78 -22.72
CA ARG A 7 4.41 5.86 -21.87
C ARG A 7 2.87 5.92 -21.82
N ALA A 8 2.22 5.80 -22.98
CA ALA A 8 0.76 5.81 -23.05
C ALA A 8 0.15 4.64 -22.24
N LEU A 9 0.75 3.45 -22.30
CA LEU A 9 0.32 2.29 -21.51
C LEU A 9 0.52 2.49 -20.01
N VAL A 10 1.62 3.15 -19.60
CA VAL A 10 1.84 3.52 -18.18
C VAL A 10 0.74 4.44 -17.70
N ILE A 11 0.45 5.50 -18.45
CA ILE A 11 -0.60 6.47 -18.11
C ILE A 11 -1.96 5.75 -18.05
N ALA A 12 -2.35 5.03 -19.10
CA ALA A 12 -3.65 4.37 -19.16
C ALA A 12 -3.87 3.40 -17.99
N ARG A 13 -2.86 2.60 -17.62
CA ARG A 13 -2.95 1.67 -16.48
C ARG A 13 -3.03 2.41 -15.15
N THR A 14 -2.28 3.48 -14.98
CA THR A 14 -2.31 4.28 -13.75
C THR A 14 -3.68 4.90 -13.57
N GLU A 15 -4.20 5.61 -14.58
CA GLU A 15 -5.50 6.25 -14.54
C GLU A 15 -6.66 5.25 -14.31
N GLN A 16 -6.59 4.08 -14.95
CA GLN A 16 -7.59 3.03 -14.73
C GLN A 16 -7.60 2.53 -13.28
N LEU A 17 -6.42 2.31 -12.69
CA LEU A 17 -6.30 1.84 -11.31
C LEU A 17 -6.70 2.93 -10.31
N ASP A 18 -6.37 4.18 -10.60
CA ASP A 18 -6.76 5.31 -9.75
C ASP A 18 -8.28 5.56 -9.79
N ALA A 19 -8.91 5.43 -10.96
CA ALA A 19 -10.36 5.48 -11.08
C ALA A 19 -11.05 4.35 -10.29
N TYR A 20 -10.49 3.14 -10.33
CA TYR A 20 -10.98 2.01 -9.53
C TYR A 20 -10.88 2.29 -8.02
N ARG A 21 -9.74 2.82 -7.56
CA ARG A 21 -9.51 3.17 -6.14
C ARG A 21 -10.45 4.27 -5.68
N ALA A 22 -10.65 5.30 -6.50
CA ALA A 22 -11.60 6.36 -6.21
C ALA A 22 -13.04 5.85 -6.09
N ALA A 23 -13.46 4.93 -6.97
CA ALA A 23 -14.77 4.30 -6.90
C ALA A 23 -14.91 3.44 -5.62
N ALA A 24 -13.88 2.66 -5.28
CA ALA A 24 -13.86 1.86 -4.05
C ALA A 24 -13.95 2.76 -2.81
N GLN A 25 -13.23 3.88 -2.78
CA GLN A 25 -13.29 4.85 -1.69
C GLN A 25 -14.67 5.48 -1.56
N ALA A 26 -15.28 5.91 -2.66
CA ALA A 26 -16.65 6.44 -2.64
C ALA A 26 -17.64 5.41 -2.07
N HIS A 27 -17.51 4.14 -2.47
CA HIS A 27 -18.32 3.05 -1.93
C HIS A 27 -18.07 2.83 -0.43
N HIS A 28 -16.80 2.82 0.03
CA HIS A 28 -16.49 2.69 1.45
C HIS A 28 -17.06 3.86 2.26
N ASN A 29 -16.95 5.08 1.75
CA ASN A 29 -17.50 6.27 2.39
C ASN A 29 -19.03 6.22 2.54
N THR A 30 -19.74 5.63 1.58
CA THR A 30 -21.19 5.41 1.66
C THR A 30 -21.56 4.39 2.73
N ASN A 31 -20.67 3.45 3.03
CA ASN A 31 -20.87 2.36 3.98
C ASN A 31 -20.21 2.57 5.35
N ARG A 32 -19.95 3.81 5.76
CA ARG A 32 -19.34 4.16 7.06
C ARG A 32 -20.12 3.61 8.27
N GLY A 33 -21.39 3.29 8.09
CA GLY A 33 -22.21 2.67 9.15
C GLY A 33 -21.64 1.34 9.61
N VAL A 34 -21.08 0.55 8.69
CA VAL A 34 -20.56 -0.80 8.93
C VAL A 34 -19.05 -0.95 8.72
N LEU A 35 -18.41 0.03 8.09
CA LEU A 35 -16.96 0.05 7.89
C LEU A 35 -16.28 1.00 8.86
N GLN A 36 -15.10 0.63 9.36
CA GLN A 36 -14.27 1.47 10.22
C GLN A 36 -13.05 2.04 9.50
N GLY A 37 -12.57 1.35 8.45
CA GLY A 37 -11.35 1.72 7.74
C GLY A 37 -11.13 0.86 6.51
N TRP A 38 -9.90 0.86 6.04
CA TRP A 38 -9.45 -0.02 4.99
C TRP A 38 -8.01 -0.46 5.25
N GLN A 39 -7.65 -1.63 4.72
CA GLN A 39 -6.27 -2.11 4.73
C GLN A 39 -5.68 -2.06 3.32
N TRP A 40 -4.38 -1.80 3.28
CA TRP A 40 -3.59 -1.87 2.07
C TRP A 40 -3.45 -3.32 1.62
N TYR A 41 -4.02 -3.64 0.48
CA TYR A 41 -3.92 -4.97 -0.10
C TYR A 41 -3.00 -4.96 -1.32
N ALA A 42 -1.90 -5.69 -1.25
CA ALA A 42 -1.01 -5.98 -2.37
C ALA A 42 -1.17 -7.44 -2.81
N GLU A 43 -1.24 -7.67 -4.12
CA GLU A 43 -1.13 -9.02 -4.66
C GLU A 43 0.32 -9.50 -4.48
N LEU A 44 0.55 -10.40 -3.53
CA LEU A 44 1.89 -10.86 -3.15
C LEU A 44 2.42 -11.87 -4.18
N ASP A 45 3.05 -11.36 -5.24
CA ASP A 45 3.66 -12.14 -6.32
C ASP A 45 5.09 -11.63 -6.66
N HIS A 46 5.75 -12.27 -7.63
CA HIS A 46 7.10 -11.93 -8.09
C HIS A 46 7.23 -10.53 -8.71
N ARG A 47 6.12 -9.84 -8.97
CA ARG A 47 6.08 -8.46 -9.51
C ARG A 47 5.75 -7.43 -8.45
N THR A 48 5.54 -7.85 -7.21
CA THR A 48 5.22 -6.93 -6.11
C THR A 48 6.50 -6.24 -5.66
N CYS A 49 6.50 -4.91 -5.65
CA CYS A 49 7.67 -4.16 -5.21
C CYS A 49 7.80 -4.15 -3.68
N ALA A 50 9.00 -3.84 -3.20
CA ALA A 50 9.30 -3.83 -1.77
C ALA A 50 8.36 -2.91 -0.97
N SER A 51 8.04 -1.72 -1.51
CA SER A 51 7.12 -0.77 -0.87
C SER A 51 5.72 -1.37 -0.69
N CYS A 52 5.15 -1.99 -1.72
CA CYS A 52 3.84 -2.62 -1.62
C CYS A 52 3.82 -3.81 -0.65
N ILE A 53 4.94 -4.52 -0.50
CA ILE A 53 5.10 -5.60 0.49
C ILE A 53 5.08 -5.01 1.91
N ALA A 54 5.81 -3.92 2.14
CA ALA A 54 5.87 -3.26 3.43
C ALA A 54 4.52 -2.66 3.88
N HIS A 55 3.71 -2.19 2.92
CA HIS A 55 2.38 -1.65 3.22
C HIS A 55 1.28 -2.72 3.33
N HIS A 56 1.52 -3.96 2.88
CA HIS A 56 0.48 -4.99 2.87
C HIS A 56 0.00 -5.32 4.29
N GLY A 57 -1.29 -5.10 4.56
CA GLY A 57 -1.90 -5.24 5.88
C GLY A 57 -2.01 -3.93 6.67
N GLU A 58 -1.31 -2.85 6.25
CA GLU A 58 -1.39 -1.56 6.94
C GLU A 58 -2.82 -1.01 6.95
N THR A 59 -3.30 -0.62 8.13
CA THR A 59 -4.66 -0.14 8.34
C THR A 59 -4.72 1.38 8.25
N HIS A 60 -5.71 1.89 7.53
CA HIS A 60 -5.94 3.31 7.28
C HIS A 60 -7.37 3.74 7.64
N PRO A 61 -7.57 4.99 8.04
CA PRO A 61 -8.90 5.57 8.22
C PRO A 61 -9.74 5.49 6.93
N ILE A 62 -11.06 5.40 7.08
CA ILE A 62 -11.98 5.22 5.95
C ILE A 62 -11.95 6.39 4.96
N ASP A 63 -11.66 7.60 5.42
CA ASP A 63 -11.60 8.85 4.66
C ASP A 63 -10.20 9.16 4.11
N GLU A 64 -9.18 8.39 4.47
CA GLU A 64 -7.86 8.51 3.88
C GLU A 64 -7.86 7.99 2.45
N ASP A 65 -7.28 8.78 1.52
CA ASP A 65 -7.12 8.39 0.12
C ASP A 65 -6.08 7.27 -0.03
N GLY A 66 -6.24 6.42 -1.03
CA GLY A 66 -5.23 5.40 -1.31
C GLY A 66 -5.84 4.04 -1.70
N PRO A 67 -4.96 3.07 -1.96
CA PRO A 67 -3.49 3.11 -1.90
C PRO A 67 -2.86 3.94 -3.04
N LEU A 68 -1.99 4.87 -2.70
CA LEU A 68 -1.27 5.73 -3.64
C LEU A 68 0.24 5.66 -3.33
N ASP A 69 0.99 4.89 -4.08
CA ASP A 69 2.42 4.69 -3.87
C ASP A 69 3.23 5.02 -5.12
N HIS A 70 2.99 4.32 -6.22
CA HIS A 70 3.72 4.50 -7.47
C HIS A 70 2.83 4.25 -8.69
N HIS A 71 3.26 4.75 -9.86
CA HIS A 71 2.58 4.51 -11.13
C HIS A 71 2.45 3.00 -11.42
N GLN A 72 1.34 2.60 -12.03
CA GLN A 72 0.99 1.21 -12.32
C GLN A 72 0.90 0.29 -11.08
N GLY A 73 0.82 0.86 -9.87
CA GLY A 73 0.63 0.10 -8.64
C GLY A 73 -0.65 -0.74 -8.70
N ARG A 74 -0.55 -2.04 -8.38
CA ARG A 74 -1.68 -2.98 -8.42
C ARG A 74 -2.43 -3.10 -7.09
N CYS A 75 -1.95 -2.38 -6.08
CA CYS A 75 -2.54 -2.40 -4.74
C CYS A 75 -3.97 -1.87 -4.74
N SER A 76 -4.79 -2.42 -3.86
CA SER A 76 -6.20 -2.05 -3.68
C SER A 76 -6.54 -1.82 -2.22
N ARG A 77 -7.72 -1.26 -1.97
CA ARG A 77 -8.28 -1.05 -0.64
C ARG A 77 -9.10 -2.28 -0.26
N LEU A 78 -8.74 -2.96 0.81
CA LEU A 78 -9.56 -4.00 1.44
C LEU A 78 -10.39 -3.34 2.54
N PRO A 79 -11.74 -3.35 2.47
CA PRO A 79 -12.56 -2.73 3.51
C PRO A 79 -12.42 -3.48 4.84
N VAL A 80 -12.31 -2.75 5.94
CA VAL A 80 -12.32 -3.29 7.30
C VAL A 80 -13.66 -2.97 7.94
N THR A 81 -14.39 -4.01 8.31
CA THR A 81 -15.69 -3.88 8.99
C THR A 81 -15.50 -3.50 10.45
N LYS A 82 -16.49 -2.83 11.00
CA LYS A 82 -16.62 -2.68 12.45
C LYS A 82 -16.82 -4.04 13.09
N THR A 83 -16.40 -4.18 14.33
CA THR A 83 -16.65 -5.38 15.12
C THR A 83 -18.15 -5.56 15.38
N TRP A 84 -18.57 -6.79 15.70
CA TRP A 84 -19.96 -7.05 16.06
C TRP A 84 -20.39 -6.21 17.26
N SER A 85 -19.52 -6.08 18.27
CA SER A 85 -19.77 -5.24 19.43
C SER A 85 -19.95 -3.75 19.05
N GLN A 86 -19.12 -3.22 18.13
CA GLN A 86 -19.29 -1.85 17.62
C GLN A 86 -20.59 -1.66 16.81
N LEU A 87 -21.17 -2.74 16.30
CA LEU A 87 -22.45 -2.75 15.60
C LEU A 87 -23.63 -3.01 16.55
N GLY A 88 -23.39 -3.21 17.86
CA GLY A 88 -24.41 -3.46 18.89
C GLY A 88 -24.76 -4.94 19.11
N PHE A 89 -23.89 -5.86 18.68
CA PHE A 89 -24.08 -7.30 18.83
C PHE A 89 -22.98 -7.89 19.74
N ASP A 90 -23.14 -7.78 21.05
CA ASP A 90 -22.08 -8.14 22.03
C ASP A 90 -21.91 -9.65 22.25
N ASP A 91 -22.88 -10.46 21.86
CA ASP A 91 -22.89 -11.91 22.09
C ASP A 91 -22.39 -12.74 20.89
N ILE A 92 -21.76 -12.10 19.90
CA ILE A 92 -21.28 -12.78 18.69
C ILE A 92 -19.75 -12.76 18.69
N ASP A 93 -19.14 -13.94 18.53
CA ASP A 93 -17.69 -14.09 18.38
C ASP A 93 -17.19 -13.38 17.10
N GLU A 94 -16.12 -12.61 17.24
CA GLU A 94 -15.50 -11.92 16.11
C GLU A 94 -14.73 -12.89 15.21
N PRO A 95 -15.07 -13.02 13.93
CA PRO A 95 -14.20 -13.71 12.99
C PRO A 95 -12.95 -12.86 12.73
N PRO A 96 -11.81 -13.47 12.37
CA PRO A 96 -10.65 -12.72 11.93
C PRO A 96 -11.01 -12.00 10.61
N THR A 97 -11.16 -10.66 10.68
CA THR A 97 -11.66 -9.85 9.56
C THR A 97 -10.58 -8.99 8.89
N ALA A 98 -9.41 -8.88 9.51
CA ALA A 98 -8.31 -8.06 9.04
C ALA A 98 -7.09 -8.92 8.68
N LEU A 99 -6.29 -8.42 7.74
CA LEU A 99 -4.97 -8.96 7.47
C LEU A 99 -4.05 -8.61 8.65
N ASP A 100 -3.10 -9.50 8.94
CA ASP A 100 -1.99 -9.19 9.83
C ASP A 100 -1.15 -8.05 9.22
N GLU A 101 -0.81 -7.04 10.02
CA GLU A 101 -0.01 -5.89 9.56
C GLU A 101 1.37 -6.31 9.04
N ASP A 102 1.91 -7.42 9.54
CA ASP A 102 3.17 -7.98 9.10
C ASP A 102 3.04 -9.01 7.94
N ALA A 103 1.84 -9.28 7.46
CA ALA A 103 1.58 -10.36 6.50
C ALA A 103 2.44 -10.25 5.22
N GLY A 104 2.64 -9.04 4.72
CA GLY A 104 3.48 -8.80 3.55
C GLY A 104 4.96 -9.13 3.81
N TYR A 105 5.48 -8.70 4.94
CA TYR A 105 6.86 -8.99 5.32
C TYR A 105 7.08 -10.46 5.64
N GLN A 106 6.17 -11.11 6.35
CA GLN A 106 6.20 -12.55 6.61
C GLN A 106 6.20 -13.34 5.30
N TRP A 107 5.33 -12.95 4.33
CA TRP A 107 5.34 -13.56 3.02
C TRP A 107 6.71 -13.41 2.33
N PHE A 108 7.31 -12.21 2.36
CA PHE A 108 8.62 -11.95 1.77
C PHE A 108 9.73 -12.83 2.41
N GLN A 109 9.74 -12.93 3.73
CA GLN A 109 10.73 -13.73 4.45
C GLN A 109 10.67 -15.23 4.06
N ASN A 110 9.48 -15.72 3.72
CA ASN A 110 9.26 -17.09 3.29
C ASN A 110 9.59 -17.35 1.80
N GLN A 111 9.99 -16.32 1.03
CA GLN A 111 10.34 -16.49 -0.36
C GLN A 111 11.78 -17.00 -0.53
N PRO A 112 12.07 -17.76 -1.62
CA PRO A 112 13.43 -18.15 -1.96
C PRO A 112 14.35 -16.92 -2.11
N GLU A 113 15.63 -17.08 -1.77
CA GLU A 113 16.63 -16.01 -1.86
C GLU A 113 16.67 -15.32 -3.23
N THR A 114 16.51 -16.09 -4.31
CA THR A 114 16.46 -15.54 -5.67
C THR A 114 15.31 -14.57 -5.87
N MET A 115 14.16 -14.83 -5.28
CA MET A 115 12.99 -13.96 -5.36
C MET A 115 13.18 -12.72 -4.48
N GLN A 116 13.70 -12.90 -3.28
CA GLN A 116 14.03 -11.78 -2.39
C GLN A 116 15.04 -10.82 -3.04
N LYS A 117 16.09 -11.36 -3.68
CA LYS A 117 17.06 -10.56 -4.45
C LYS A 117 16.44 -9.86 -5.66
N ASN A 118 15.48 -10.49 -6.34
CA ASN A 118 14.79 -9.86 -7.46
C ASN A 118 13.90 -8.69 -7.00
N ILE A 119 13.27 -8.81 -5.85
CA ILE A 119 12.39 -7.77 -5.27
C ILE A 119 13.21 -6.58 -4.76
N LEU A 120 14.23 -6.82 -3.95
CA LEU A 120 15.04 -5.75 -3.34
C LEU A 120 16.15 -5.22 -4.25
N GLY A 121 16.64 -6.04 -5.15
CA GLY A 121 17.90 -5.87 -5.82
C GLY A 121 19.10 -6.26 -4.92
N PRO A 122 20.26 -6.61 -5.51
CA PRO A 122 21.36 -7.23 -4.76
C PRO A 122 21.88 -6.34 -3.61
N LYS A 123 22.07 -5.06 -3.84
CA LYS A 123 22.58 -4.12 -2.81
C LYS A 123 21.67 -3.98 -1.59
N ARG A 124 20.35 -3.86 -1.82
CA ARG A 124 19.39 -3.76 -0.72
C ARG A 124 19.19 -5.10 -0.02
N TYR A 125 19.23 -6.18 -0.75
CA TYR A 125 19.20 -7.53 -0.18
C TYR A 125 20.38 -7.74 0.80
N ASP A 126 21.61 -7.42 0.40
CA ASP A 126 22.79 -7.53 1.26
C ASP A 126 22.71 -6.57 2.47
N ALA A 127 22.12 -5.40 2.30
CA ALA A 127 21.89 -4.47 3.38
C ALA A 127 20.80 -4.97 4.35
N TRP A 128 19.73 -5.56 3.83
CA TRP A 128 18.65 -6.15 4.63
C TRP A 128 19.13 -7.34 5.45
N THR A 129 19.82 -8.28 4.84
CA THR A 129 20.42 -9.44 5.55
C THR A 129 21.45 -9.02 6.59
N GLY A 130 22.15 -7.91 6.35
CA GLY A 130 23.07 -7.28 7.32
C GLY A 130 22.42 -6.35 8.35
N GLY A 131 21.08 -6.29 8.42
CA GLY A 131 20.34 -5.48 9.39
C GLY A 131 20.40 -3.95 9.16
N ARG A 132 20.89 -3.50 7.99
CA ARG A 132 21.07 -2.07 7.67
C ARG A 132 19.94 -1.49 6.80
N TYR A 133 18.95 -2.30 6.41
CA TYR A 133 17.82 -1.90 5.59
C TYR A 133 16.54 -2.60 6.08
N PRO A 134 15.99 -2.18 7.24
CA PRO A 134 14.77 -2.76 7.79
C PRO A 134 13.56 -2.50 6.88
N VAL A 135 12.49 -3.27 7.06
CA VAL A 135 11.27 -3.20 6.24
C VAL A 135 10.64 -1.81 6.24
N ASP A 136 10.72 -1.07 7.34
CA ASP A 136 10.18 0.30 7.45
C ASP A 136 10.85 1.28 6.47
N ASP A 137 12.07 0.99 6.02
CA ASP A 137 12.79 1.80 5.03
C ASP A 137 12.45 1.38 3.57
N TRP A 138 11.60 0.38 3.35
CA TRP A 138 11.22 -0.08 2.00
C TRP A 138 10.14 0.78 1.37
N THR A 139 9.39 1.53 2.16
CA THR A 139 8.31 2.36 1.67
C THR A 139 8.84 3.50 0.82
N ILE A 140 8.24 3.69 -0.34
CA ILE A 140 8.41 4.88 -1.14
C ILE A 140 7.50 5.91 -0.51
N ARG A 141 7.93 6.47 0.61
CA ARG A 141 7.31 7.57 1.29
C ARG A 141 5.83 7.52 1.69
N LYS A 142 5.57 7.95 2.88
CA LYS A 142 4.25 8.40 3.33
C LYS A 142 3.85 9.62 2.53
N HIS A 143 2.89 9.48 1.62
CA HIS A 143 2.26 10.63 0.97
C HIS A 143 1.52 11.43 2.04
N HIS A 144 2.06 12.57 2.43
CA HIS A 144 1.27 13.55 3.14
C HIS A 144 0.37 14.27 2.13
N TRP A 145 -0.83 13.77 1.98
CA TRP A 145 -1.88 14.56 1.37
C TRP A 145 -2.21 15.71 2.33
N SER A 146 -1.81 16.92 1.97
CA SER A 146 -2.35 18.12 2.62
C SER A 146 -3.62 18.53 1.90
N ARG A 147 -4.52 19.19 2.62
CA ARG A 147 -5.65 19.88 2.00
C ARG A 147 -5.31 21.36 1.90
N ASP A 148 -5.69 21.98 0.77
CA ASP A 148 -5.60 23.42 0.62
C ASP A 148 -6.65 24.12 1.51
N GLU A 149 -6.63 25.45 1.53
CA GLU A 149 -7.56 26.28 2.30
C GLU A 149 -9.06 26.07 1.91
N ASN A 150 -9.33 25.47 0.75
CA ASN A 150 -10.66 25.12 0.26
C ASN A 150 -11.03 23.65 0.52
N GLY A 151 -10.16 22.89 1.19
CA GLY A 151 -10.38 21.49 1.52
C GLY A 151 -10.05 20.51 0.38
N ASN A 152 -9.48 20.98 -0.74
CA ASN A 152 -9.09 20.12 -1.85
C ASN A 152 -7.77 19.38 -1.54
N PRO A 153 -7.62 18.13 -1.95
CA PRO A 153 -6.38 17.40 -1.77
C PRO A 153 -5.25 18.05 -2.58
N VAL A 154 -4.17 18.41 -1.91
CA VAL A 154 -2.94 18.92 -2.54
C VAL A 154 -1.85 17.88 -2.41
N GLN A 155 -1.34 17.42 -3.55
CA GLN A 155 -0.20 16.51 -3.59
C GLN A 155 1.10 17.32 -3.64
N ASP A 156 1.97 17.15 -2.67
CA ASP A 156 3.33 17.71 -2.73
C ASP A 156 4.24 16.79 -3.54
N TRP A 157 4.36 17.09 -4.85
CA TRP A 157 5.17 16.33 -5.80
C TRP A 157 6.68 16.33 -5.49
N ARG A 158 7.17 17.26 -4.65
CA ARG A 158 8.60 17.43 -4.37
C ARG A 158 9.17 16.30 -3.52
N ASP A 159 8.29 15.53 -2.94
CA ASP A 159 8.64 14.49 -1.97
C ASP A 159 8.45 13.05 -2.49
N SER A 160 8.07 12.85 -3.75
CA SER A 160 7.37 11.66 -4.21
C SER A 160 8.19 10.42 -4.59
N TYR A 161 9.50 10.35 -4.44
CA TYR A 161 10.26 9.16 -4.88
C TYR A 161 11.54 8.90 -4.09
N HIS A 162 11.49 8.77 -2.79
CA HIS A 162 12.64 8.32 -2.03
C HIS A 162 12.37 7.01 -1.28
N VAL A 163 12.85 5.92 -1.86
CA VAL A 163 13.15 4.72 -1.08
C VAL A 163 14.14 5.12 0.01
N GLY A 164 13.88 4.75 1.26
CA GLY A 164 14.74 5.08 2.37
C GLY A 164 16.22 4.73 2.07
N PRO A 165 17.18 5.53 2.51
CA PRO A 165 18.59 5.27 2.28
C PRO A 165 19.01 4.02 3.06
N ILE A 166 19.93 3.24 2.46
CA ILE A 166 20.62 2.17 3.19
C ILE A 166 21.43 2.84 4.32
N LYS A 167 21.19 2.45 5.56
CA LYS A 167 21.93 2.97 6.72
C LYS A 167 23.41 2.59 6.56
N THR A 168 24.28 3.60 6.68
CA THR A 168 25.73 3.37 6.74
C THR A 168 26.11 2.73 8.07
N PRO A 169 27.14 1.87 8.12
CA PRO A 169 27.60 1.25 9.37
C PRO A 169 28.09 2.28 10.37
#